data_4185a996833aa9698481d829a673ef7a
#
_entry.id   4185a996833aa9698481d829a673ef7a
#
_cell.length_a   1.000
_cell.length_b   1.000
_cell.length_c   1.000
_cell.angle_alpha   90.00
_cell.angle_beta   90.00
_cell.angle_gamma   90.00
#
_symmetry.space_group_name_H-M   'P 1'
#
loop_
_entity.id
_entity.type
_entity.pdbx_description
1 polymer ?
#
loop_
_entity_poly.entity_id
_entity_poly.type
_entity_poly.pdbx_seq_one_letter_code
_entity_poly.pdbx_strand_id
1 'polypeptide(L)'
;PLFYGKTYASSEKRDSSGRVEAPVSEKKSYDKVVKKSPDQKDEYIVTGTIPTYGYTNTMLLPRMYSTESRHVLGYQIWAGIKDTSVPPTMFENIRFFFDYQLNFMYFRYFMWNFSGRQNDVQSVGNMTDGNWITGIGFLDEWLGRGPQDNLPPDIAENKGHNKYYMLPLMLGILGIAYQLTRGKKGEQQFLVTFMLFFMTGIAIIIYLNQQPFEPRERDYAYAGSFYAFCIWIGFGVAFLWRLLQKVLPETPAAALVTVVTLLVPIQMATQNWDDHDRSDRYTMRDFGMNYLRGCEPNSILFTMGDNDTFPLWYAQEVEGFRTDVRVTNLSYLQTDWYVDQMRRQAYDSSPLPIEWEEERYQGSKGQSAYVLSKRDIESVLARELQGENRLARINFGDYYDTEAYKDTMLLDDVLNILKTKDNYAPRNPFGIDKGVIVPSSIFKMPIDESKVDRNALGSQPKKEFVFNVGDNKGGIYRQEMMILEMLNNINKDDWKRAIYYAVTI
;
A
#
# COMPACT_ATOMS: atom_id res chain seq x y z
N PRO A 1 1.43 17.78 -4.16
CA PRO A 1 2.47 18.78 -3.92
C PRO A 1 2.41 19.30 -2.49
N LEU A 2 3.59 19.54 -1.88
CA LEU A 2 3.69 20.01 -0.49
C LEU A 2 3.24 21.47 -0.33
N PHE A 3 3.43 22.28 -1.36
CA PHE A 3 3.23 23.73 -1.26
C PHE A 3 1.98 24.21 -1.98
N TYR A 4 1.62 23.60 -3.08
CA TYR A 4 0.46 24.02 -3.87
C TYR A 4 -0.16 22.84 -4.58
N GLY A 5 -1.44 22.62 -4.42
CA GLY A 5 -2.14 21.49 -5.03
C GLY A 5 -3.66 21.62 -4.98
N LYS A 6 -4.33 20.67 -5.61
CA LYS A 6 -5.80 20.62 -5.68
C LYS A 6 -6.42 20.12 -4.38
N THR A 7 -7.61 20.59 -4.08
CA THR A 7 -8.51 20.08 -3.02
C THR A 7 -9.41 18.97 -3.57
N TYR A 8 -10.17 18.29 -2.71
CA TYR A 8 -11.16 17.29 -3.14
C TYR A 8 -12.25 17.85 -4.06
N ALA A 9 -12.58 19.14 -3.95
CA ALA A 9 -13.56 19.81 -4.80
C ALA A 9 -12.97 20.48 -6.06
N SER A 10 -11.69 20.19 -6.39
CA SER A 10 -11.05 20.72 -7.58
C SER A 10 -11.40 19.91 -8.82
N SER A 11 -11.65 20.60 -9.93
CA SER A 11 -11.78 20.01 -11.25
C SER A 11 -10.67 20.52 -12.17
N GLU A 12 -10.35 19.77 -13.23
CA GLU A 12 -9.43 20.24 -14.25
C GLU A 12 -10.03 21.46 -14.95
N LYS A 13 -9.18 22.44 -15.23
CA LYS A 13 -9.59 23.62 -16.01
C LYS A 13 -9.98 23.23 -17.42
N ARG A 14 -11.09 23.82 -17.90
CA ARG A 14 -11.62 23.59 -19.25
C ARG A 14 -11.69 24.91 -20.00
N ASP A 15 -11.45 24.84 -21.30
CA ASP A 15 -11.62 25.96 -22.20
C ASP A 15 -13.11 26.29 -22.45
N SER A 16 -13.38 27.31 -23.24
CA SER A 16 -14.74 27.74 -23.59
C SER A 16 -15.54 26.68 -24.38
N SER A 17 -14.88 25.68 -24.96
CA SER A 17 -15.51 24.56 -25.66
C SER A 17 -15.75 23.33 -24.74
N GLY A 18 -15.38 23.41 -23.45
CA GLY A 18 -15.51 22.33 -22.48
C GLY A 18 -14.40 21.29 -22.52
N ARG A 19 -13.34 21.47 -23.33
CA ARG A 19 -12.18 20.61 -23.37
C ARG A 19 -11.22 20.97 -22.25
N VAL A 20 -10.50 19.96 -21.73
CA VAL A 20 -9.44 20.19 -20.74
C VAL A 20 -8.37 21.09 -21.36
N GLU A 21 -7.99 22.16 -20.66
CA GLU A 21 -6.91 23.06 -21.10
C GLU A 21 -5.60 22.29 -21.32
N ALA A 22 -4.72 22.85 -22.14
CA ALA A 22 -3.40 22.28 -22.36
C ALA A 22 -2.63 22.08 -21.02
N PRO A 23 -1.78 21.07 -20.92
CA PRO A 23 -1.02 20.82 -19.69
C PRO A 23 -0.14 22.03 -19.34
N VAL A 24 -0.14 22.40 -18.07
CA VAL A 24 0.67 23.51 -17.52
C VAL A 24 2.15 23.16 -17.51
N SER A 25 2.47 21.89 -17.31
CA SER A 25 3.83 21.37 -17.33
C SER A 25 3.86 19.91 -17.70
N GLU A 26 5.00 19.44 -18.21
CA GLU A 26 5.25 18.04 -18.51
C GLU A 26 6.48 17.54 -17.77
N LYS A 27 6.34 16.41 -17.09
CA LYS A 27 7.46 15.73 -16.43
C LYS A 27 7.86 14.53 -17.28
N LYS A 28 9.14 14.45 -17.63
CA LYS A 28 9.67 13.29 -18.38
C LYS A 28 9.60 12.03 -17.52
N SER A 29 9.12 10.94 -18.13
CA SER A 29 9.21 9.58 -17.61
C SER A 29 10.45 8.91 -18.15
N TYR A 30 11.14 8.11 -17.35
CA TYR A 30 12.37 7.43 -17.72
C TYR A 30 12.26 5.95 -17.42
N ASP A 31 12.77 5.13 -18.34
CA ASP A 31 12.98 3.70 -18.13
C ASP A 31 14.46 3.37 -18.14
N LYS A 32 14.81 2.37 -17.34
CA LYS A 32 16.16 1.83 -17.28
C LYS A 32 16.38 0.87 -18.46
N VAL A 33 17.52 1.04 -19.16
CA VAL A 33 17.91 0.12 -20.24
C VAL A 33 18.42 -1.18 -19.66
N VAL A 34 18.04 -2.31 -20.26
CA VAL A 34 18.54 -3.64 -19.87
C VAL A 34 20.04 -3.70 -20.06
N LYS A 35 20.78 -4.09 -19.02
CA LYS A 35 22.20 -4.29 -19.12
C LYS A 35 22.51 -5.56 -19.93
N LYS A 36 23.41 -5.42 -20.90
CA LYS A 36 23.95 -6.57 -21.66
C LYS A 36 25.12 -7.26 -20.94
N SER A 37 25.68 -6.60 -19.93
CA SER A 37 26.78 -7.10 -19.09
C SER A 37 26.65 -6.54 -17.68
N PRO A 38 27.04 -7.29 -16.61
CA PRO A 38 27.04 -6.81 -15.23
C PRO A 38 27.86 -5.54 -15.00
N ASP A 39 28.93 -5.33 -15.79
CA ASP A 39 29.82 -4.18 -15.68
C ASP A 39 29.32 -2.93 -16.40
N GLN A 40 28.24 -3.04 -17.18
CA GLN A 40 27.65 -1.90 -17.88
C GLN A 40 27.01 -0.93 -16.87
N LYS A 41 27.26 0.36 -17.03
CA LYS A 41 26.59 1.41 -16.24
C LYS A 41 25.09 1.43 -16.52
N ASP A 42 24.31 1.83 -15.52
CA ASP A 42 22.90 2.05 -15.69
C ASP A 42 22.67 3.20 -16.66
N GLU A 43 21.84 2.95 -17.66
CA GLU A 43 21.43 3.92 -18.66
C GLU A 43 19.91 4.09 -18.60
N TYR A 44 19.42 5.32 -18.72
CA TYR A 44 18.01 5.65 -18.69
C TYR A 44 17.60 6.37 -19.97
N ILE A 45 16.52 5.90 -20.56
CA ILE A 45 15.91 6.53 -21.75
C ILE A 45 14.60 7.20 -21.37
N VAL A 46 14.28 8.31 -22.05
CA VAL A 46 12.98 8.96 -21.89
C VAL A 46 11.95 8.14 -22.65
N THR A 47 10.96 7.62 -21.93
CA THR A 47 9.90 6.77 -22.49
C THR A 47 8.58 7.49 -22.67
N GLY A 48 8.43 8.67 -22.08
CA GLY A 48 7.21 9.46 -22.22
C GLY A 48 7.24 10.75 -21.41
N THR A 49 6.11 11.44 -21.43
CA THR A 49 5.86 12.61 -20.58
C THR A 49 4.60 12.42 -19.76
N ILE A 50 4.62 12.85 -18.50
CA ILE A 50 3.46 12.88 -17.63
C ILE A 50 2.95 14.33 -17.60
N PRO A 51 1.80 14.62 -18.20
CA PRO A 51 1.26 15.97 -18.21
C PRO A 51 0.70 16.35 -16.84
N THR A 52 0.89 17.59 -16.45
CA THR A 52 0.25 18.19 -15.27
C THR A 52 -0.73 19.26 -15.72
N TYR A 53 -1.99 19.10 -15.36
CA TYR A 53 -3.06 20.01 -15.75
C TYR A 53 -3.29 21.09 -14.69
N GLY A 54 -3.85 22.22 -15.09
CA GLY A 54 -4.36 23.25 -14.18
C GLY A 54 -5.65 22.80 -13.50
N TYR A 55 -5.87 23.26 -12.28
CA TYR A 55 -7.08 22.94 -11.50
C TYR A 55 -7.79 24.21 -11.06
N THR A 56 -9.12 24.15 -10.93
CA THR A 56 -9.97 25.32 -10.60
C THR A 56 -9.71 25.82 -9.18
N ASN A 57 -9.55 24.90 -8.22
CA ASN A 57 -9.39 25.24 -6.82
C ASN A 57 -8.10 24.65 -6.28
N THR A 58 -7.14 25.52 -6.02
CA THR A 58 -5.84 25.15 -5.49
C THR A 58 -5.53 25.96 -4.23
N MET A 59 -4.81 25.36 -3.28
CA MET A 59 -4.37 26.05 -2.07
C MET A 59 -2.96 25.65 -1.67
N LEU A 60 -2.35 26.48 -0.84
CA LEU A 60 -1.08 26.17 -0.20
C LEU A 60 -1.27 25.03 0.80
N LEU A 61 -0.38 24.05 0.81
CA LEU A 61 -0.37 22.91 1.72
C LEU A 61 -1.74 22.19 1.78
N PRO A 62 -2.28 21.68 0.66
CA PRO A 62 -3.59 21.01 0.66
C PRO A 62 -3.50 19.70 1.46
N ARG A 63 -4.42 19.52 2.41
CA ARG A 63 -4.52 18.31 3.23
C ARG A 63 -5.69 17.43 2.82
N MET A 64 -6.81 18.06 2.44
CA MET A 64 -8.04 17.40 2.05
C MET A 64 -8.08 17.24 0.52
N TYR A 65 -7.63 16.11 0.00
CA TYR A 65 -7.48 15.90 -1.46
C TYR A 65 -8.33 14.75 -2.01
N SER A 66 -8.71 13.78 -1.18
CA SER A 66 -9.46 12.61 -1.62
C SER A 66 -10.92 12.95 -1.93
N THR A 67 -11.41 12.38 -3.03
CA THR A 67 -12.81 12.54 -3.48
C THR A 67 -13.71 11.39 -3.02
N GLU A 68 -13.18 10.40 -2.32
CA GLU A 68 -13.93 9.27 -1.79
C GLU A 68 -14.93 9.74 -0.73
N SER A 69 -16.19 9.33 -0.84
CA SER A 69 -17.30 9.81 0.01
C SER A 69 -17.02 9.61 1.50
N ARG A 70 -16.39 8.49 1.87
CA ARG A 70 -16.00 8.21 3.25
C ARG A 70 -14.97 9.21 3.77
N HIS A 71 -13.97 9.56 2.96
CA HIS A 71 -12.95 10.53 3.35
C HIS A 71 -13.52 11.94 3.43
N VAL A 72 -14.45 12.31 2.52
CA VAL A 72 -15.15 13.60 2.56
C VAL A 72 -15.97 13.72 3.84
N LEU A 73 -16.65 12.66 4.26
CA LEU A 73 -17.33 12.63 5.57
C LEU A 73 -16.36 12.88 6.74
N GLY A 74 -15.19 12.25 6.70
CA GLY A 74 -14.14 12.50 7.70
C GLY A 74 -13.65 13.94 7.71
N TYR A 75 -13.51 14.57 6.54
CA TYR A 75 -13.17 16.00 6.45
C TYR A 75 -14.25 16.89 7.07
N GLN A 76 -15.54 16.56 6.88
CA GLN A 76 -16.64 17.28 7.54
C GLN A 76 -16.51 17.21 9.06
N ILE A 77 -16.27 16.02 9.61
CA ILE A 77 -16.16 15.79 11.06
C ILE A 77 -14.96 16.55 11.64
N TRP A 78 -13.77 16.37 11.08
CA TRP A 78 -12.54 16.89 11.66
C TRP A 78 -12.26 18.37 11.36
N ALA A 79 -12.61 18.85 10.16
CA ALA A 79 -12.45 20.25 9.79
C ALA A 79 -13.68 21.11 10.09
N GLY A 80 -14.82 20.49 10.39
CA GLY A 80 -16.08 21.20 10.64
C GLY A 80 -16.70 21.77 9.38
N ILE A 81 -16.50 21.13 8.22
CA ILE A 81 -17.05 21.54 6.94
C ILE A 81 -18.57 21.30 6.96
N LYS A 82 -19.34 22.33 6.66
CA LYS A 82 -20.81 22.26 6.63
C LYS A 82 -21.35 21.94 5.23
N ASP A 83 -20.71 22.46 4.20
CA ASP A 83 -21.10 22.30 2.80
C ASP A 83 -19.96 21.69 1.99
N THR A 84 -20.17 20.46 1.51
CA THR A 84 -19.18 19.73 0.69
C THR A 84 -19.25 20.05 -0.80
N SER A 85 -20.23 20.83 -1.24
CA SER A 85 -20.36 21.27 -2.63
C SER A 85 -19.37 22.37 -3.00
N VAL A 86 -18.86 23.09 -2.00
CA VAL A 86 -17.85 24.14 -2.15
C VAL A 86 -16.47 23.65 -1.74
N PRO A 87 -15.39 24.19 -2.36
CA PRO A 87 -14.04 23.87 -1.96
C PRO A 87 -13.77 24.24 -0.50
N PRO A 88 -13.00 23.43 0.25
CA PRO A 88 -12.65 23.79 1.62
C PRO A 88 -11.82 25.07 1.66
N THR A 89 -12.08 25.89 2.66
CA THR A 89 -11.31 27.10 2.93
C THR A 89 -9.90 26.76 3.48
N MET A 90 -8.99 27.73 3.40
CA MET A 90 -7.65 27.57 4.00
C MET A 90 -7.71 27.31 5.51
N PHE A 91 -8.68 27.96 6.20
CA PHE A 91 -8.87 27.75 7.63
C PHE A 91 -9.31 26.32 7.97
N GLU A 92 -10.28 25.77 7.25
CA GLU A 92 -10.72 24.38 7.40
C GLU A 92 -9.60 23.39 7.09
N ASN A 93 -8.79 23.68 6.06
CA ASN A 93 -7.63 22.87 5.72
C ASN A 93 -6.57 22.86 6.83
N ILE A 94 -6.30 24.03 7.44
CA ILE A 94 -5.40 24.17 8.60
C ILE A 94 -5.98 23.46 9.82
N ARG A 95 -7.28 23.61 10.07
CA ARG A 95 -7.95 22.94 11.17
C ARG A 95 -7.86 21.44 11.04
N PHE A 96 -8.09 20.87 9.86
CA PHE A 96 -7.91 19.45 9.60
C PHE A 96 -6.47 18.99 9.89
N PHE A 97 -5.48 19.79 9.48
CA PHE A 97 -4.06 19.48 9.76
C PHE A 97 -3.77 19.41 11.26
N PHE A 98 -4.25 20.37 12.04
CA PHE A 98 -4.00 20.39 13.49
C PHE A 98 -4.84 19.37 14.25
N ASP A 99 -6.14 19.31 14.02
CA ASP A 99 -7.05 18.48 14.81
C ASP A 99 -6.91 17.00 14.46
N TYR A 100 -6.85 16.66 13.16
CA TYR A 100 -6.74 15.28 12.73
C TYR A 100 -5.27 14.83 12.61
N GLN A 101 -4.49 15.47 11.75
CA GLN A 101 -3.18 14.93 11.39
C GLN A 101 -2.14 15.11 12.50
N LEU A 102 -2.07 16.26 13.16
CA LEU A 102 -1.13 16.49 14.25
C LEU A 102 -1.65 15.94 15.59
N ASN A 103 -2.86 16.29 16.01
CA ASN A 103 -3.36 15.89 17.32
C ASN A 103 -3.76 14.43 17.35
N PHE A 104 -4.66 13.99 16.47
CA PHE A 104 -5.19 12.63 16.49
C PHE A 104 -4.21 11.59 15.96
N MET A 105 -3.54 11.84 14.80
CA MET A 105 -2.67 10.86 14.15
C MET A 105 -1.21 10.88 14.62
N TYR A 106 -0.77 11.94 15.37
CA TYR A 106 0.61 11.97 15.85
C TYR A 106 0.67 12.16 17.36
N PHE A 107 0.11 13.24 17.90
CA PHE A 107 0.24 13.55 19.32
C PHE A 107 -0.39 12.48 20.21
N ARG A 108 -1.52 11.92 19.81
CA ARG A 108 -2.15 10.79 20.49
C ARG A 108 -1.21 9.57 20.56
N TYR A 109 -0.57 9.21 19.46
CA TYR A 109 0.41 8.11 19.42
C TYR A 109 1.66 8.41 20.24
N PHE A 110 2.14 9.65 20.19
CA PHE A 110 3.26 10.09 21.01
C PHE A 110 2.93 9.92 22.51
N MET A 111 1.76 10.36 22.91
CA MET A 111 1.31 10.25 24.30
C MET A 111 1.06 8.80 24.75
N TRP A 112 0.70 7.89 23.86
CA TRP A 112 0.64 6.45 24.18
C TRP A 112 1.98 5.91 24.67
N ASN A 113 3.08 6.39 24.11
CA ASN A 113 4.40 5.92 24.47
C ASN A 113 4.96 6.58 25.74
N PHE A 114 4.50 7.79 26.10
CA PHE A 114 5.14 8.57 27.16
C PHE A 114 4.22 9.03 28.30
N SER A 115 2.92 8.82 28.16
CA SER A 115 1.92 9.15 29.17
C SER A 115 1.13 7.93 29.64
N GLY A 116 0.49 7.25 28.69
CA GLY A 116 -0.30 6.07 28.86
C GLY A 116 -1.34 5.89 27.76
N ARG A 117 -1.88 4.68 27.63
CA ARG A 117 -2.84 4.29 26.59
C ARG A 117 -4.12 3.79 27.23
N GLN A 118 -5.27 4.24 26.75
CA GLN A 118 -6.58 3.83 27.27
C GLN A 118 -6.91 2.38 26.93
N ASN A 119 -6.74 1.97 25.69
CA ASN A 119 -6.89 0.60 25.20
C ASN A 119 -6.31 0.49 23.78
N ASP A 120 -6.28 -0.72 23.20
CA ASP A 120 -5.81 -0.99 21.84
C ASP A 120 -6.93 -1.02 20.78
N VAL A 121 -8.16 -0.64 21.16
CA VAL A 121 -9.27 -0.53 20.21
C VAL A 121 -9.00 0.62 19.23
N GLN A 122 -9.18 0.33 17.94
CA GLN A 122 -8.96 1.36 16.91
C GLN A 122 -9.92 2.52 17.08
N SER A 123 -9.35 3.73 17.18
CA SER A 123 -10.13 4.94 17.41
C SER A 123 -10.59 5.60 16.10
N VAL A 124 -11.78 6.14 16.15
CA VAL A 124 -12.32 7.08 15.14
C VAL A 124 -12.48 8.49 15.72
N GLY A 125 -11.88 8.76 16.87
CA GLY A 125 -11.99 10.04 17.58
C GLY A 125 -13.07 10.09 18.66
N ASN A 126 -13.61 8.93 19.05
CA ASN A 126 -14.58 8.80 20.15
C ASN A 126 -13.89 8.76 21.52
N MET A 127 -14.69 8.89 22.60
CA MET A 127 -14.18 8.99 23.97
C MET A 127 -13.67 7.66 24.54
N THR A 128 -14.13 6.52 24.04
CA THR A 128 -13.91 5.20 24.64
C THR A 128 -12.76 4.43 24.01
N ASP A 129 -12.32 4.78 22.78
CA ASP A 129 -11.45 3.93 22.01
C ASP A 129 -10.11 4.58 21.73
N GLY A 130 -9.03 3.89 22.07
CA GLY A 130 -7.67 4.21 21.69
C GLY A 130 -7.17 5.62 22.03
N ASN A 131 -7.69 6.25 23.09
CA ASN A 131 -7.19 7.54 23.52
C ASN A 131 -5.89 7.38 24.32
N TRP A 132 -5.17 8.47 24.50
CA TRP A 132 -4.10 8.53 25.49
C TRP A 132 -4.66 8.95 26.86
N ILE A 133 -4.06 8.47 27.93
CA ILE A 133 -4.41 8.80 29.31
C ILE A 133 -3.16 9.19 30.08
N THR A 134 -3.34 9.86 31.21
CA THR A 134 -2.27 10.14 32.16
C THR A 134 -2.10 9.02 33.18
N GLY A 135 -3.15 8.27 33.42
CA GLY A 135 -3.27 7.31 34.54
C GLY A 135 -3.61 7.98 35.87
N ILE A 136 -3.83 9.31 35.90
CA ILE A 136 -4.19 10.08 37.08
C ILE A 136 -5.66 10.49 36.91
N GLY A 137 -6.58 9.88 37.64
CA GLY A 137 -8.03 9.93 37.42
C GLY A 137 -8.58 11.34 37.22
N PHE A 138 -8.30 12.28 38.13
CA PHE A 138 -8.82 13.66 38.02
C PHE A 138 -8.28 14.42 36.80
N LEU A 139 -7.06 14.12 36.33
CA LEU A 139 -6.52 14.72 35.10
C LEU A 139 -7.18 14.11 33.85
N ASP A 140 -7.41 12.82 33.88
CA ASP A 140 -8.05 12.12 32.75
C ASP A 140 -9.51 12.57 32.60
N GLU A 141 -10.24 12.78 33.68
CA GLU A 141 -11.59 13.37 33.71
C GLU A 141 -11.57 14.81 33.14
N TRP A 142 -10.63 15.63 33.62
CA TRP A 142 -10.49 17.01 33.15
C TRP A 142 -10.14 17.07 31.63
N LEU A 143 -9.37 16.13 31.14
CA LEU A 143 -9.07 15.98 29.71
C LEU A 143 -10.23 15.39 28.90
N GLY A 144 -11.38 15.13 29.51
CA GLY A 144 -12.56 14.59 28.85
C GLY A 144 -12.45 13.10 28.47
N ARG A 145 -11.60 12.33 29.18
CA ARG A 145 -11.47 10.87 28.96
C ARG A 145 -12.52 10.07 29.72
N GLY A 146 -13.26 10.72 30.58
CA GLY A 146 -14.20 10.09 31.50
C GLY A 146 -13.50 9.31 32.62
N PRO A 147 -14.28 8.86 33.64
CA PRO A 147 -13.72 8.03 34.71
C PRO A 147 -13.24 6.68 34.15
N GLN A 148 -12.01 6.30 34.52
CA GLN A 148 -11.40 5.04 34.11
C GLN A 148 -11.62 3.89 35.11
N ASP A 149 -12.34 4.14 36.23
CA ASP A 149 -12.45 3.20 37.36
C ASP A 149 -13.61 2.23 37.21
N ASN A 150 -14.66 2.54 36.45
CA ASN A 150 -15.87 1.73 36.29
C ASN A 150 -16.12 1.39 34.82
N LEU A 151 -15.10 0.91 34.13
CA LEU A 151 -15.20 0.51 32.72
C LEU A 151 -15.86 -0.89 32.63
N PRO A 152 -16.58 -1.17 31.52
CA PRO A 152 -17.00 -2.54 31.21
C PRO A 152 -15.81 -3.50 31.22
N PRO A 153 -16.00 -4.78 31.58
CA PRO A 153 -14.91 -5.75 31.67
C PRO A 153 -14.06 -5.83 30.39
N ASP A 154 -14.67 -5.80 29.23
CA ASP A 154 -14.01 -5.88 27.94
C ASP A 154 -13.00 -4.73 27.70
N ILE A 155 -13.24 -3.57 28.34
CA ILE A 155 -12.34 -2.41 28.25
C ILE A 155 -11.38 -2.38 29.45
N ALA A 156 -11.85 -2.73 30.66
CA ALA A 156 -11.03 -2.71 31.85
C ALA A 156 -9.91 -3.77 31.83
N GLU A 157 -10.19 -4.94 31.23
CA GLU A 157 -9.26 -6.06 31.10
C GLU A 157 -8.46 -5.99 29.78
N ASN A 158 -8.60 -4.90 29.01
CA ASN A 158 -7.86 -4.72 27.76
C ASN A 158 -6.36 -4.61 28.05
N LYS A 159 -5.57 -5.51 27.46
CA LYS A 159 -4.11 -5.56 27.67
C LYS A 159 -3.38 -4.28 27.24
N GLY A 160 -3.96 -3.52 26.30
CA GLY A 160 -3.43 -2.23 25.87
C GLY A 160 -3.76 -1.08 26.82
N HIS A 161 -4.36 -1.34 28.02
CA HIS A 161 -4.61 -0.33 29.05
C HIS A 161 -3.35 -0.08 29.88
N ASN A 162 -2.54 0.90 29.51
CA ASN A 162 -1.23 1.17 30.09
C ASN A 162 -1.16 2.54 30.76
N LYS A 163 -0.65 2.62 32.00
CA LYS A 163 -0.52 3.84 32.79
C LYS A 163 0.94 4.12 33.13
N TYR A 164 1.51 5.20 32.58
CA TYR A 164 2.90 5.59 32.88
C TYR A 164 3.00 6.86 33.72
N TYR A 165 1.85 7.43 34.11
CA TYR A 165 1.77 8.61 34.98
C TYR A 165 2.58 9.82 34.48
N MET A 166 2.71 9.93 33.16
CA MET A 166 3.51 10.93 32.47
C MET A 166 5.00 10.93 32.88
N LEU A 167 5.50 9.93 33.57
CA LEU A 167 6.89 9.91 34.07
C LEU A 167 7.93 9.97 32.95
N PRO A 168 7.83 9.18 31.86
CA PRO A 168 8.75 9.29 30.74
C PRO A 168 8.66 10.65 30.04
N LEU A 169 7.45 11.21 29.90
CA LEU A 169 7.23 12.53 29.32
C LEU A 169 7.94 13.63 30.12
N MET A 170 7.78 13.60 31.45
CA MET A 170 8.42 14.59 32.33
C MET A 170 9.94 14.50 32.28
N LEU A 171 10.51 13.29 32.26
CA LEU A 171 11.95 13.12 32.08
C LEU A 171 12.43 13.69 30.74
N GLY A 172 11.69 13.47 29.66
CA GLY A 172 12.02 14.03 28.34
C GLY A 172 12.00 15.55 28.33
N ILE A 173 11.00 16.18 28.97
CA ILE A 173 10.92 17.65 29.12
C ILE A 173 12.11 18.19 29.94
N LEU A 174 12.47 17.52 31.02
CA LEU A 174 13.66 17.87 31.81
C LEU A 174 14.95 17.74 30.98
N GLY A 175 15.03 16.76 30.09
CA GLY A 175 16.17 16.60 29.18
C GLY A 175 16.26 17.68 28.12
N ILE A 176 15.15 18.14 27.58
CA ILE A 176 15.10 19.31 26.70
C ILE A 176 15.62 20.55 27.45
N ALA A 177 15.09 20.80 28.63
CA ALA A 177 15.56 21.91 29.50
C ALA A 177 17.06 21.81 29.78
N TYR A 178 17.56 20.59 30.08
CA TYR A 178 19.00 20.39 30.31
C TYR A 178 19.86 20.78 29.12
N GLN A 179 19.50 20.37 27.91
CA GLN A 179 20.25 20.75 26.72
C GLN A 179 20.22 22.26 26.49
N LEU A 180 19.07 22.91 26.57
CA LEU A 180 18.90 24.33 26.33
C LEU A 180 19.62 25.20 27.39
N THR A 181 19.82 24.71 28.58
CA THR A 181 20.56 25.47 29.67
C THR A 181 22.08 25.30 29.59
N ARG A 182 22.62 24.54 28.64
CA ARG A 182 24.09 24.31 28.53
C ARG A 182 24.84 25.26 27.57
N GLY A 183 24.20 26.35 27.16
CA GLY A 183 24.76 27.33 26.23
C GLY A 183 24.92 26.74 24.81
N LYS A 184 25.74 27.36 23.98
CA LYS A 184 25.86 27.09 22.54
C LYS A 184 26.05 25.58 22.19
N LYS A 185 26.83 24.83 22.97
CA LYS A 185 27.02 23.40 22.72
C LYS A 185 25.75 22.61 23.01
N GLY A 186 25.01 22.97 24.05
CA GLY A 186 23.74 22.35 24.38
C GLY A 186 22.68 22.68 23.35
N GLU A 187 22.61 23.91 22.87
CA GLU A 187 21.69 24.31 21.78
C GLU A 187 21.98 23.56 20.48
N GLN A 188 23.26 23.35 20.12
CA GLN A 188 23.64 22.57 18.95
C GLN A 188 23.19 21.10 19.08
N GLN A 189 23.41 20.49 20.25
CA GLN A 189 22.95 19.11 20.52
C GLN A 189 21.43 19.02 20.50
N PHE A 190 20.74 20.01 21.08
CA PHE A 190 19.29 20.09 21.01
C PHE A 190 18.80 20.17 19.56
N LEU A 191 19.41 21.03 18.74
CA LEU A 191 19.01 21.16 17.34
C LEU A 191 19.15 19.85 16.57
N VAL A 192 20.21 19.08 16.79
CA VAL A 192 20.40 17.77 16.15
C VAL A 192 19.32 16.78 16.58
N THR A 193 19.07 16.65 17.88
CA THR A 193 18.01 15.76 18.39
C THR A 193 16.64 16.23 17.94
N PHE A 194 16.38 17.53 17.94
CA PHE A 194 15.13 18.12 17.47
C PHE A 194 14.91 17.89 15.97
N MET A 195 15.94 18.02 15.14
CA MET A 195 15.83 17.71 13.71
C MET A 195 15.52 16.23 13.49
N LEU A 196 16.15 15.34 14.24
CA LEU A 196 15.81 13.91 14.18
C LEU A 196 14.35 13.68 14.57
N PHE A 197 13.90 14.24 15.68
CA PHE A 197 12.52 14.16 16.16
C PHE A 197 11.52 14.71 15.13
N PHE A 198 11.79 15.92 14.63
CA PHE A 198 10.92 16.61 13.67
C PHE A 198 10.82 15.86 12.34
N MET A 199 11.98 15.47 11.77
CA MET A 199 12.02 14.84 10.44
C MET A 199 11.43 13.43 10.43
N THR A 200 11.54 12.69 11.54
CA THR A 200 10.97 11.33 11.65
C THR A 200 9.56 11.31 12.24
N GLY A 201 9.00 12.46 12.58
CA GLY A 201 7.65 12.61 13.10
C GLY A 201 6.81 13.58 12.27
N ILE A 202 6.88 14.86 12.60
CA ILE A 202 6.01 15.90 12.00
C ILE A 202 6.22 16.03 10.50
N ALA A 203 7.46 15.94 10.01
CA ALA A 203 7.74 15.98 8.58
C ALA A 203 7.12 14.76 7.84
N ILE A 204 7.10 13.58 8.47
CA ILE A 204 6.42 12.38 7.92
C ILE A 204 4.91 12.61 7.82
N ILE A 205 4.26 13.23 8.81
CA ILE A 205 2.83 13.59 8.72
C ILE A 205 2.56 14.49 7.52
N ILE A 206 3.38 15.52 7.34
CA ILE A 206 3.25 16.42 6.21
C ILE A 206 3.43 15.67 4.89
N TYR A 207 4.37 14.73 4.82
CA TYR A 207 4.67 13.94 3.63
C TYR A 207 3.55 12.94 3.30
N LEU A 208 3.13 12.13 4.27
CA LEU A 208 2.12 11.08 4.07
C LEU A 208 0.73 11.65 3.75
N ASN A 209 0.40 12.81 4.31
CA ASN A 209 -0.92 13.44 4.13
C ASN A 209 -2.08 12.46 4.32
N GLN A 210 -2.11 11.75 5.44
CA GLN A 210 -3.06 10.68 5.72
C GLN A 210 -4.50 11.17 5.71
N GLN A 211 -5.36 10.32 5.18
CA GLN A 211 -6.81 10.53 5.06
C GLN A 211 -7.52 10.09 6.33
N PRO A 212 -8.76 10.55 6.59
CA PRO A 212 -9.58 10.00 7.67
C PRO A 212 -9.96 8.53 7.43
N PHE A 213 -10.26 7.83 8.54
CA PHE A 213 -10.71 6.43 8.52
C PHE A 213 -9.71 5.46 7.91
N GLU A 214 -8.44 5.61 8.25
CA GLU A 214 -7.43 4.61 7.94
C GLU A 214 -7.87 3.22 8.48
N PRO A 215 -7.56 2.12 7.77
CA PRO A 215 -8.03 0.78 8.14
C PRO A 215 -7.41 0.23 9.42
N ARG A 216 -6.33 0.86 9.91
CA ARG A 216 -5.64 0.50 11.16
C ARG A 216 -4.88 1.69 11.72
N GLU A 217 -4.46 1.62 12.97
CA GLU A 217 -3.58 2.61 13.58
C GLU A 217 -2.20 2.63 12.88
N ARG A 218 -1.62 3.81 12.76
CA ARG A 218 -0.38 4.07 11.97
C ARG A 218 0.78 4.59 12.85
N ASP A 219 0.76 4.32 14.15
CA ASP A 219 1.75 4.76 15.14
C ASP A 219 3.18 4.37 14.78
N TYR A 220 3.37 3.20 14.18
CA TYR A 220 4.68 2.72 13.72
C TYR A 220 5.36 3.63 12.69
N ALA A 221 4.60 4.44 11.95
CA ALA A 221 5.16 5.39 10.97
C ALA A 221 6.01 6.47 11.64
N TYR A 222 5.81 6.71 12.94
CA TYR A 222 6.47 7.76 13.72
C TYR A 222 7.45 7.23 14.76
N ALA A 223 7.75 5.93 14.74
CA ALA A 223 8.64 5.29 15.72
C ALA A 223 10.02 5.96 15.84
N GLY A 224 10.54 6.50 14.73
CA GLY A 224 11.80 7.24 14.73
C GLY A 224 11.76 8.50 15.62
N SER A 225 10.64 9.23 15.66
CA SER A 225 10.49 10.40 16.54
C SER A 225 10.35 10.01 18.01
N PHE A 226 9.69 8.87 18.28
CA PHE A 226 9.59 8.35 19.64
C PHE A 226 10.97 7.93 20.16
N TYR A 227 11.75 7.26 19.30
CA TYR A 227 13.16 6.96 19.60
C TYR A 227 13.98 8.22 19.89
N ALA A 228 13.83 9.26 19.06
CA ALA A 228 14.52 10.53 19.28
C ALA A 228 14.13 11.19 20.61
N PHE A 229 12.86 11.07 21.02
CA PHE A 229 12.41 11.56 22.33
C PHE A 229 13.07 10.83 23.50
N CYS A 230 13.34 9.52 23.34
CA CYS A 230 14.07 8.74 24.37
C CYS A 230 15.48 9.29 24.64
N ILE A 231 16.12 9.96 23.67
CA ILE A 231 17.41 10.65 23.91
C ILE A 231 17.22 11.76 24.94
N TRP A 232 16.14 12.52 24.87
CA TRP A 232 15.84 13.55 25.87
C TRP A 232 15.48 12.93 27.23
N ILE A 233 14.83 11.77 27.30
CA ILE A 233 14.62 11.06 28.55
C ILE A 233 15.96 10.76 29.22
N GLY A 234 16.96 10.28 28.48
CA GLY A 234 18.32 10.08 28.97
C GLY A 234 18.99 11.37 29.48
N PHE A 235 18.82 12.49 28.78
CA PHE A 235 19.29 13.80 29.26
C PHE A 235 18.53 14.29 30.49
N GLY A 236 17.27 13.91 30.67
CA GLY A 236 16.50 14.18 31.88
C GLY A 236 17.11 13.53 33.13
N VAL A 237 17.61 12.31 33.01
CA VAL A 237 18.37 11.64 34.07
C VAL A 237 19.62 12.42 34.42
N ALA A 238 20.38 12.87 33.40
CA ALA A 238 21.58 13.71 33.61
C ALA A 238 21.23 15.06 34.26
N PHE A 239 20.08 15.65 33.94
CA PHE A 239 19.59 16.86 34.60
C PHE A 239 19.35 16.66 36.09
N LEU A 240 18.61 15.59 36.45
CA LEU A 240 18.33 15.25 37.84
C LEU A 240 19.60 14.98 38.62
N TRP A 241 20.57 14.26 38.05
CA TRP A 241 21.88 14.04 38.65
C TRP A 241 22.59 15.37 38.96
N ARG A 242 22.67 16.29 38.01
CA ARG A 242 23.27 17.62 38.23
C ARG A 242 22.54 18.44 39.30
N LEU A 243 21.22 18.29 39.36
CA LEU A 243 20.45 19.00 40.37
C LEU A 243 20.78 18.43 41.75
N LEU A 244 20.88 17.11 41.89
CA LEU A 244 21.12 16.43 43.15
C LEU A 244 22.58 16.62 43.63
N GLN A 245 23.55 16.80 42.73
CA GLN A 245 24.95 17.14 43.09
C GLN A 245 25.08 18.45 43.82
N LYS A 246 24.09 19.33 43.83
CA LYS A 246 24.12 20.57 44.63
C LYS A 246 23.99 20.33 46.11
N VAL A 247 23.45 19.15 46.51
CA VAL A 247 23.14 18.78 47.91
C VAL A 247 23.83 17.50 48.34
N LEU A 248 24.25 16.64 47.44
CA LEU A 248 24.87 15.34 47.70
C LEU A 248 26.22 15.21 46.97
N PRO A 249 27.18 14.45 47.50
CA PRO A 249 28.38 14.06 46.77
C PRO A 249 28.07 13.33 45.46
N GLU A 250 28.99 13.37 44.51
CA GLU A 250 28.80 12.90 43.14
C GLU A 250 28.32 11.44 43.06
N THR A 251 28.98 10.52 43.74
CA THR A 251 28.69 9.09 43.70
C THR A 251 27.33 8.76 44.32
N PRO A 252 27.00 9.21 45.54
CA PRO A 252 25.66 9.04 46.13
C PRO A 252 24.56 9.68 45.26
N ALA A 253 24.79 10.85 44.71
CA ALA A 253 23.83 11.49 43.80
C ALA A 253 23.56 10.65 42.53
N ALA A 254 24.62 10.13 41.90
CA ALA A 254 24.49 9.26 40.74
C ALA A 254 23.73 7.96 41.07
N ALA A 255 24.09 7.30 42.19
CA ALA A 255 23.43 6.07 42.62
C ALA A 255 21.93 6.29 42.85
N LEU A 256 21.58 7.34 43.61
CA LEU A 256 20.19 7.64 43.95
C LEU A 256 19.37 7.97 42.69
N VAL A 257 19.89 8.83 41.80
CA VAL A 257 19.20 9.17 40.54
C VAL A 257 19.02 7.93 39.68
N THR A 258 20.05 7.09 39.52
CA THR A 258 19.95 5.86 38.74
C THR A 258 18.86 4.94 39.31
N VAL A 259 18.83 4.69 40.61
CA VAL A 259 17.79 3.82 41.22
C VAL A 259 16.38 4.39 41.01
N VAL A 260 16.20 5.69 41.27
CA VAL A 260 14.88 6.33 41.13
C VAL A 260 14.42 6.36 39.67
N THR A 261 15.31 6.69 38.72
CA THR A 261 14.91 6.78 37.32
C THR A 261 14.74 5.42 36.67
N LEU A 262 15.40 4.36 37.14
CA LEU A 262 15.15 3.00 36.68
C LEU A 262 13.73 2.51 36.99
N LEU A 263 13.05 3.08 37.98
CA LEU A 263 11.64 2.77 38.24
C LEU A 263 10.74 3.09 37.04
N VAL A 264 11.10 4.06 36.21
CA VAL A 264 10.31 4.46 35.04
C VAL A 264 10.31 3.37 33.99
N PRO A 265 11.45 2.88 33.45
CA PRO A 265 11.42 1.78 32.50
C PRO A 265 10.90 0.46 33.11
N ILE A 266 11.10 0.21 34.41
CA ILE A 266 10.51 -0.95 35.10
C ILE A 266 8.99 -0.83 35.08
N GLN A 267 8.43 0.32 35.48
CA GLN A 267 6.99 0.59 35.40
C GLN A 267 6.45 0.38 33.97
N MET A 268 7.11 0.91 32.98
CA MET A 268 6.71 0.70 31.59
C MET A 268 6.76 -0.77 31.19
N ALA A 269 7.81 -1.48 31.57
CA ALA A 269 7.95 -2.91 31.27
C ALA A 269 6.84 -3.74 31.91
N THR A 270 6.48 -3.47 33.18
CA THR A 270 5.41 -4.19 33.86
C THR A 270 4.02 -3.94 33.28
N GLN A 271 3.79 -2.74 32.72
CA GLN A 271 2.52 -2.39 32.09
C GLN A 271 2.39 -2.94 30.66
N ASN A 272 3.50 -3.09 29.95
CA ASN A 272 3.48 -3.50 28.54
C ASN A 272 3.79 -4.99 28.32
N TRP A 273 4.16 -5.74 29.35
CA TRP A 273 4.62 -7.11 29.20
C TRP A 273 3.56 -8.01 28.56
N ASP A 274 2.32 -7.90 29.02
CA ASP A 274 1.21 -8.74 28.60
C ASP A 274 0.69 -8.42 27.18
N ASP A 275 0.75 -7.17 26.75
CA ASP A 275 0.35 -6.78 25.39
C ASP A 275 1.47 -6.97 24.34
N HIS A 276 2.74 -7.07 24.79
CA HIS A 276 3.90 -7.33 23.93
C HIS A 276 4.36 -8.80 23.94
N ASP A 277 3.85 -9.63 24.85
CA ASP A 277 4.14 -11.05 24.86
C ASP A 277 3.59 -11.73 23.60
N ARG A 278 4.51 -12.29 22.83
CA ARG A 278 4.24 -13.03 21.58
C ARG A 278 4.43 -14.54 21.74
N SER A 279 4.76 -15.01 22.96
CA SER A 279 4.77 -16.44 23.25
C SER A 279 3.41 -17.05 22.95
N ASP A 280 3.36 -18.25 22.46
CA ASP A 280 2.14 -18.99 22.10
C ASP A 280 1.26 -18.38 21.00
N ARG A 281 1.72 -17.35 20.26
CA ARG A 281 0.98 -16.76 19.13
C ARG A 281 1.36 -17.42 17.82
N TYR A 282 0.91 -18.66 17.62
CA TYR A 282 1.21 -19.46 16.43
C TYR A 282 0.15 -19.42 15.33
N THR A 283 -0.94 -18.67 15.51
CA THR A 283 -2.08 -18.65 14.57
C THR A 283 -1.64 -18.35 13.11
N MET A 284 -0.76 -17.37 12.90
CA MET A 284 -0.27 -17.02 11.57
C MET A 284 0.55 -18.16 10.94
N ARG A 285 1.45 -18.77 11.71
CA ARG A 285 2.25 -19.92 11.29
C ARG A 285 1.36 -21.11 10.92
N ASP A 286 0.45 -21.47 11.83
CA ASP A 286 -0.39 -22.65 11.67
C ASP A 286 -1.39 -22.47 10.51
N PHE A 287 -1.90 -21.25 10.32
CA PHE A 287 -2.71 -20.90 9.16
C PHE A 287 -1.92 -21.09 7.86
N GLY A 288 -0.71 -20.53 7.77
CA GLY A 288 0.17 -20.69 6.61
C GLY A 288 0.52 -22.15 6.31
N MET A 289 0.86 -22.92 7.36
CA MET A 289 1.14 -24.34 7.21
C MET A 289 -0.10 -25.15 6.75
N ASN A 290 -1.28 -24.86 7.26
CA ASN A 290 -2.51 -25.53 6.86
C ASN A 290 -2.86 -25.22 5.40
N TYR A 291 -2.66 -24.00 4.97
CA TYR A 291 -2.83 -23.60 3.57
C TYR A 291 -1.94 -24.42 2.62
N LEU A 292 -0.63 -24.43 2.91
CA LEU A 292 0.34 -25.18 2.11
C LEU A 292 0.14 -26.68 2.16
N ARG A 293 -0.33 -27.22 3.29
CA ARG A 293 -0.58 -28.67 3.44
C ARG A 293 -1.66 -29.17 2.50
N GLY A 294 -2.65 -28.34 2.15
CA GLY A 294 -3.70 -28.68 1.22
C GLY A 294 -3.29 -28.69 -0.26
N CYS A 295 -2.09 -28.19 -0.58
CA CYS A 295 -1.59 -28.11 -1.95
C CYS A 295 -0.90 -29.42 -2.37
N GLU A 296 -1.03 -29.81 -3.63
CA GLU A 296 -0.27 -30.92 -4.23
C GLU A 296 1.23 -30.59 -4.32
N PRO A 297 2.10 -31.63 -4.42
CA PRO A 297 3.54 -31.39 -4.59
C PRO A 297 3.86 -30.56 -5.84
N ASN A 298 4.85 -29.66 -5.69
CA ASN A 298 5.33 -28.76 -6.75
C ASN A 298 4.24 -27.90 -7.40
N SER A 299 3.13 -27.65 -6.70
CA SER A 299 2.02 -26.84 -7.20
C SER A 299 2.32 -25.34 -7.20
N ILE A 300 1.47 -24.57 -7.87
CA ILE A 300 1.49 -23.11 -7.88
C ILE A 300 0.32 -22.63 -7.02
N LEU A 301 0.60 -21.78 -6.04
CA LEU A 301 -0.41 -21.13 -5.20
C LEU A 301 -0.41 -19.63 -5.47
N PHE A 302 -1.44 -19.13 -6.14
CA PHE A 302 -1.63 -17.70 -6.33
C PHE A 302 -2.17 -17.05 -5.07
N THR A 303 -1.57 -15.93 -4.68
CA THR A 303 -1.96 -15.10 -3.54
C THR A 303 -2.10 -13.65 -3.99
N MET A 304 -2.88 -12.86 -3.24
CA MET A 304 -3.02 -11.43 -3.50
C MET A 304 -2.94 -10.65 -2.20
N GLY A 305 -2.00 -9.70 -2.14
CA GLY A 305 -1.77 -8.89 -0.95
C GLY A 305 -0.96 -9.59 0.14
N ASP A 306 -0.73 -8.85 1.23
CA ASP A 306 0.21 -9.22 2.30
C ASP A 306 -0.35 -10.34 3.19
N ASN A 307 -1.66 -10.28 3.48
CA ASN A 307 -2.29 -11.15 4.48
C ASN A 307 -2.28 -12.62 4.09
N ASP A 308 -2.41 -12.94 2.82
CA ASP A 308 -2.27 -14.32 2.32
C ASP A 308 -0.80 -14.71 2.15
N THR A 309 0.01 -13.79 1.62
CA THR A 309 1.36 -14.13 1.15
C THR A 309 2.35 -14.29 2.30
N PHE A 310 2.39 -13.36 3.26
CA PHE A 310 3.45 -13.35 4.28
C PHE A 310 3.39 -14.53 5.26
N PRO A 311 2.22 -15.03 5.69
CA PRO A 311 2.15 -16.25 6.49
C PRO A 311 2.69 -17.47 5.75
N LEU A 312 2.48 -17.57 4.43
CA LEU A 312 2.98 -18.65 3.62
C LEU A 312 4.52 -18.56 3.44
N TRP A 313 5.03 -17.38 3.16
CA TRP A 313 6.47 -17.15 3.10
C TRP A 313 7.14 -17.42 4.44
N TYR A 314 6.53 -17.01 5.56
CA TYR A 314 7.05 -17.36 6.88
C TYR A 314 7.15 -18.88 7.07
N ALA A 315 6.09 -19.62 6.70
CA ALA A 315 6.10 -21.08 6.81
C ALA A 315 7.18 -21.73 5.92
N GLN A 316 7.45 -21.17 4.74
CA GLN A 316 8.48 -21.68 3.83
C GLN A 316 9.88 -21.25 4.23
N GLU A 317 10.11 -19.95 4.49
CA GLU A 317 11.45 -19.39 4.69
C GLU A 317 11.99 -19.61 6.12
N VAL A 318 11.12 -19.64 7.13
CA VAL A 318 11.53 -19.77 8.53
C VAL A 318 11.36 -21.20 9.04
N GLU A 319 10.23 -21.82 8.73
CA GLU A 319 9.94 -23.19 9.20
C GLU A 319 10.39 -24.27 8.21
N GLY A 320 10.81 -23.90 7.00
CA GLY A 320 11.21 -24.85 5.95
C GLY A 320 10.07 -25.77 5.48
N PHE A 321 8.80 -25.32 5.63
CA PHE A 321 7.65 -26.15 5.38
C PHE A 321 7.12 -25.99 3.96
N ARG A 322 6.96 -27.13 3.22
CA ARG A 322 6.43 -27.17 1.87
C ARG A 322 7.09 -26.18 0.90
N THR A 323 8.42 -26.18 0.89
CA THR A 323 9.27 -25.40 -0.03
C THR A 323 9.13 -25.81 -1.49
N ASP A 324 8.43 -26.92 -1.74
CA ASP A 324 8.04 -27.41 -3.06
C ASP A 324 6.87 -26.64 -3.69
N VAL A 325 6.02 -25.99 -2.89
CA VAL A 325 4.89 -25.18 -3.38
C VAL A 325 5.36 -23.80 -3.80
N ARG A 326 5.05 -23.37 -5.02
CA ARG A 326 5.41 -22.04 -5.50
C ARG A 326 4.36 -20.99 -5.14
N VAL A 327 4.57 -20.29 -4.05
CA VAL A 327 3.73 -19.15 -3.65
C VAL A 327 4.01 -17.98 -4.58
N THR A 328 2.99 -17.50 -5.28
CA THR A 328 3.10 -16.47 -6.32
C THR A 328 2.14 -15.32 -6.01
N ASN A 329 2.70 -14.18 -5.58
CA ASN A 329 1.91 -12.98 -5.31
C ASN A 329 1.57 -12.25 -6.61
N LEU A 330 0.27 -12.11 -6.92
CA LEU A 330 -0.22 -11.50 -8.16
C LEU A 330 0.11 -10.01 -8.23
N SER A 331 0.08 -9.27 -7.11
CA SER A 331 0.41 -7.85 -7.10
C SER A 331 1.89 -7.62 -7.47
N TYR A 332 2.79 -8.48 -7.01
CA TYR A 332 4.21 -8.40 -7.36
C TYR A 332 4.49 -8.90 -8.77
N LEU A 333 3.67 -9.79 -9.31
CA LEU A 333 3.81 -10.29 -10.69
C LEU A 333 3.64 -9.15 -11.74
N GLN A 334 3.12 -7.99 -11.32
CA GLN A 334 3.11 -6.78 -12.13
C GLN A 334 4.51 -6.14 -12.28
N THR A 335 5.49 -6.51 -11.44
CA THR A 335 6.87 -6.00 -11.48
C THR A 335 7.80 -6.92 -12.26
N ASP A 336 8.75 -6.36 -12.98
CA ASP A 336 9.72 -7.11 -13.79
C ASP A 336 10.65 -7.98 -12.93
N TRP A 337 11.19 -7.44 -11.84
CA TRP A 337 12.09 -8.18 -10.94
C TRP A 337 11.44 -9.44 -10.35
N TYR A 338 10.13 -9.39 -10.08
CA TYR A 338 9.44 -10.54 -9.50
C TYR A 338 9.16 -11.62 -10.54
N VAL A 339 8.84 -11.23 -11.79
CA VAL A 339 8.76 -12.17 -12.91
C VAL A 339 10.09 -12.91 -13.08
N ASP A 340 11.22 -12.20 -13.04
CA ASP A 340 12.55 -12.80 -13.08
C ASP A 340 12.80 -13.78 -11.94
N GLN A 341 12.42 -13.41 -10.74
CA GLN A 341 12.55 -14.28 -9.56
C GLN A 341 11.71 -15.54 -9.73
N MET A 342 10.50 -15.44 -10.24
CA MET A 342 9.59 -16.56 -10.41
C MET A 342 10.04 -17.54 -11.52
N ARG A 343 10.81 -17.06 -12.49
CA ARG A 343 11.40 -17.88 -13.56
C ARG A 343 12.61 -18.71 -13.11
N ARG A 344 13.05 -18.57 -11.87
CA ARG A 344 14.17 -19.33 -11.30
C ARG A 344 13.64 -20.40 -10.36
N GLN A 345 14.40 -21.48 -10.22
CA GLN A 345 14.15 -22.47 -9.18
C GLN A 345 14.29 -21.82 -7.80
N ALA A 346 13.40 -22.14 -6.88
CA ALA A 346 13.50 -21.75 -5.48
C ALA A 346 13.27 -23.00 -4.63
N TYR A 347 14.27 -23.36 -3.82
CA TYR A 347 14.26 -24.60 -3.03
C TYR A 347 13.88 -25.82 -3.87
N ASP A 348 12.84 -26.55 -3.45
CA ASP A 348 12.33 -27.75 -4.14
C ASP A 348 11.29 -27.42 -5.22
N SER A 349 10.87 -26.14 -5.34
CA SER A 349 9.83 -25.76 -6.32
C SER A 349 10.46 -25.44 -7.68
N SER A 350 9.88 -25.99 -8.73
CA SER A 350 10.27 -25.71 -10.11
C SER A 350 10.03 -24.24 -10.49
N PRO A 351 10.80 -23.69 -11.46
CA PRO A 351 10.49 -22.39 -12.07
C PRO A 351 9.03 -22.31 -12.53
N LEU A 352 8.45 -21.12 -12.50
CA LEU A 352 7.16 -20.90 -13.16
C LEU A 352 7.33 -21.01 -14.67
N PRO A 353 6.36 -21.60 -15.39
CA PRO A 353 6.42 -21.80 -16.83
C PRO A 353 6.13 -20.50 -17.59
N ILE A 354 7.03 -19.51 -17.45
CA ILE A 354 7.01 -18.21 -18.11
C ILE A 354 8.18 -18.17 -19.09
N GLU A 355 7.89 -18.19 -20.39
CA GLU A 355 8.87 -18.27 -21.46
C GLU A 355 9.14 -16.91 -22.13
N TRP A 356 8.71 -15.82 -21.52
CA TRP A 356 8.95 -14.49 -22.06
C TRP A 356 10.43 -14.11 -21.94
N GLU A 357 10.95 -13.47 -22.94
CA GLU A 357 12.28 -12.86 -22.87
C GLU A 357 12.25 -11.62 -21.99
N GLU A 358 13.31 -11.38 -21.21
CA GLU A 358 13.41 -10.26 -20.26
C GLU A 358 13.15 -8.92 -20.92
N GLU A 359 13.62 -8.73 -22.15
CA GLU A 359 13.42 -7.50 -22.92
C GLU A 359 11.94 -7.17 -23.20
N ARG A 360 11.04 -8.15 -23.05
CA ARG A 360 9.59 -8.01 -23.33
C ARG A 360 8.78 -7.55 -22.13
N TYR A 361 9.26 -7.72 -20.91
CA TYR A 361 8.55 -7.32 -19.70
C TYR A 361 9.33 -6.37 -18.80
N GLN A 362 10.56 -6.02 -19.14
CA GLN A 362 11.36 -5.12 -18.31
C GLN A 362 10.91 -3.65 -18.48
N GLY A 363 10.90 -2.93 -17.35
CA GLY A 363 10.53 -1.52 -17.29
C GLY A 363 9.07 -1.27 -17.68
N SER A 364 8.83 -0.31 -18.58
CA SER A 364 7.51 0.00 -19.10
C SER A 364 7.01 -0.97 -20.17
N LYS A 365 7.89 -1.81 -20.71
CA LYS A 365 7.51 -2.80 -21.72
C LYS A 365 6.66 -3.90 -21.09
N GLY A 366 5.65 -4.36 -21.83
CA GLY A 366 4.78 -5.42 -21.35
C GLY A 366 4.06 -5.12 -20.03
N GLN A 367 3.89 -3.86 -19.64
CA GLN A 367 3.08 -3.49 -18.48
C GLN A 367 1.59 -3.71 -18.71
N SER A 368 1.15 -3.47 -19.94
CA SER A 368 -0.23 -3.69 -20.37
C SER A 368 -0.31 -3.90 -21.87
N ALA A 369 -1.35 -4.59 -22.30
CA ALA A 369 -1.75 -4.69 -23.70
C ALA A 369 -3.22 -4.32 -23.83
N TYR A 370 -3.59 -3.68 -24.93
CA TYR A 370 -4.97 -3.35 -25.24
C TYR A 370 -5.66 -4.59 -25.83
N VAL A 371 -6.90 -4.84 -25.42
CA VAL A 371 -7.75 -5.88 -26.01
C VAL A 371 -8.96 -5.22 -26.63
N LEU A 372 -9.27 -5.58 -27.86
CA LEU A 372 -10.42 -5.03 -28.56
C LEU A 372 -11.66 -5.85 -28.26
N SER A 373 -12.69 -5.22 -27.71
CA SER A 373 -14.01 -5.78 -27.58
C SER A 373 -14.89 -5.44 -28.79
N LYS A 374 -15.94 -6.23 -29.00
CA LYS A 374 -16.97 -5.95 -30.01
C LYS A 374 -17.54 -4.54 -29.85
N ARG A 375 -17.83 -4.15 -28.63
CA ARG A 375 -18.34 -2.81 -28.27
C ARG A 375 -17.39 -1.68 -28.67
N ASP A 376 -16.08 -1.88 -28.52
CA ASP A 376 -15.09 -0.88 -28.91
C ASP A 376 -15.11 -0.63 -30.41
N ILE A 377 -15.16 -1.70 -31.21
CA ILE A 377 -15.26 -1.61 -32.66
C ILE A 377 -16.56 -0.95 -33.09
N GLU A 378 -17.70 -1.34 -32.51
CA GLU A 378 -18.99 -0.69 -32.77
C GLU A 378 -18.96 0.81 -32.45
N SER A 379 -18.30 1.20 -31.36
CA SER A 379 -18.19 2.61 -30.95
C SER A 379 -17.32 3.44 -31.90
N VAL A 380 -16.29 2.84 -32.49
CA VAL A 380 -15.42 3.49 -33.49
C VAL A 380 -16.16 3.65 -34.80
N LEU A 381 -16.79 2.57 -35.26
CA LEU A 381 -17.62 2.58 -36.48
C LEU A 381 -18.76 3.59 -36.41
N ALA A 382 -19.44 3.67 -35.25
CA ALA A 382 -20.49 4.66 -35.03
C ALA A 382 -19.98 6.11 -35.11
N ARG A 383 -18.74 6.39 -34.68
CA ARG A 383 -18.12 7.73 -34.80
C ARG A 383 -17.71 8.06 -36.22
N GLU A 384 -17.10 7.12 -36.94
CA GLU A 384 -16.68 7.33 -38.32
C GLU A 384 -17.88 7.53 -39.28
N LEU A 385 -19.05 6.96 -38.93
CA LEU A 385 -20.26 6.99 -39.74
C LEU A 385 -21.23 8.11 -39.39
N GLN A 386 -20.95 8.94 -38.38
CA GLN A 386 -21.83 10.03 -37.92
C GLN A 386 -22.14 11.09 -39.02
N GLY A 387 -21.49 11.04 -40.19
CA GLY A 387 -21.75 11.93 -41.33
C GLY A 387 -22.67 11.38 -42.42
N GLU A 388 -22.98 10.09 -42.42
CA GLU A 388 -23.77 9.47 -43.49
C GLU A 388 -24.74 8.41 -42.92
N ASN A 389 -25.96 8.31 -43.42
CA ASN A 389 -26.98 7.32 -43.09
C ASN A 389 -26.59 5.87 -43.52
N ARG A 390 -25.32 5.47 -43.27
CA ARG A 390 -24.73 4.18 -43.69
C ARG A 390 -24.88 3.07 -42.64
N LEU A 391 -25.17 3.40 -41.38
CA LEU A 391 -25.31 2.41 -40.29
C LEU A 391 -26.30 1.28 -40.58
N ALA A 392 -27.35 1.56 -41.39
CA ALA A 392 -28.36 0.56 -41.77
C ALA A 392 -27.87 -0.43 -42.86
N ARG A 393 -26.69 -0.23 -43.47
CA ARG A 393 -26.19 -1.04 -44.57
C ARG A 393 -24.94 -1.86 -44.27
N ILE A 394 -24.33 -1.68 -43.13
CA ILE A 394 -23.16 -2.48 -42.73
C ILE A 394 -23.64 -3.78 -42.13
N ASN A 395 -23.37 -4.87 -42.82
CA ASN A 395 -23.53 -6.18 -42.22
C ASN A 395 -22.37 -6.36 -41.21
N PHE A 396 -22.62 -6.08 -39.95
CA PHE A 396 -21.61 -6.23 -38.88
C PHE A 396 -21.00 -7.63 -38.83
N GLY A 397 -21.71 -8.65 -39.29
CA GLY A 397 -21.19 -10.02 -39.39
C GLY A 397 -19.93 -10.14 -40.27
N ASP A 398 -19.85 -9.40 -41.38
CA ASP A 398 -18.68 -9.42 -42.28
C ASP A 398 -17.50 -8.62 -41.75
N TYR A 399 -17.70 -7.77 -40.72
CA TYR A 399 -16.67 -6.94 -40.15
C TYR A 399 -15.98 -7.63 -38.93
N TYR A 400 -16.67 -8.56 -38.30
CA TYR A 400 -16.11 -9.39 -37.27
C TYR A 400 -15.34 -10.56 -37.94
N ASP A 401 -14.18 -10.88 -37.41
CA ASP A 401 -13.22 -11.85 -37.92
C ASP A 401 -12.29 -11.32 -39.04
N THR A 402 -11.99 -10.03 -38.99
CA THR A 402 -10.93 -9.39 -39.79
C THR A 402 -9.63 -9.29 -38.97
N GLU A 403 -8.53 -8.88 -39.62
CA GLU A 403 -7.30 -8.56 -38.87
C GLU A 403 -7.47 -7.43 -37.87
N ALA A 404 -8.49 -6.57 -38.03
CA ALA A 404 -8.79 -5.47 -37.08
C ALA A 404 -9.50 -5.96 -35.81
N TYR A 405 -10.32 -7.01 -35.92
CA TYR A 405 -11.02 -7.60 -34.78
C TYR A 405 -11.31 -9.07 -35.11
N LYS A 406 -11.20 -9.93 -34.08
CA LYS A 406 -11.62 -11.32 -34.14
C LYS A 406 -12.56 -11.59 -32.99
N ASP A 407 -13.68 -12.27 -33.25
CA ASP A 407 -14.67 -12.60 -32.23
C ASP A 407 -14.05 -13.47 -31.13
N THR A 408 -13.19 -14.41 -31.53
CA THR A 408 -12.41 -15.23 -30.59
C THR A 408 -11.00 -15.49 -31.15
N MET A 409 -10.02 -15.68 -30.26
CA MET A 409 -8.66 -16.09 -30.62
C MET A 409 -8.19 -17.27 -29.78
N LEU A 410 -7.35 -18.11 -30.35
CA LEU A 410 -6.62 -19.09 -29.54
C LEU A 410 -5.65 -18.36 -28.59
N LEU A 411 -5.58 -18.83 -27.35
CA LEU A 411 -4.69 -18.23 -26.36
C LEU A 411 -3.22 -18.26 -26.80
N ASP A 412 -2.81 -19.29 -27.50
CA ASP A 412 -1.45 -19.42 -28.02
C ASP A 412 -1.12 -18.31 -29.07
N ASP A 413 -2.07 -17.98 -29.94
CA ASP A 413 -1.91 -16.89 -30.90
C ASP A 413 -1.84 -15.53 -30.21
N VAL A 414 -2.68 -15.32 -29.19
CA VAL A 414 -2.64 -14.11 -28.34
C VAL A 414 -1.27 -13.95 -27.68
N LEU A 415 -0.77 -15.00 -27.04
CA LEU A 415 0.53 -14.99 -26.39
C LEU A 415 1.68 -14.76 -27.37
N ASN A 416 1.58 -15.32 -28.58
CA ASN A 416 2.55 -15.06 -29.64
C ASN A 416 2.57 -13.57 -30.04
N ILE A 417 1.42 -12.92 -30.17
CA ILE A 417 1.33 -11.49 -30.42
C ILE A 417 2.02 -10.71 -29.29
N LEU A 418 1.68 -11.03 -28.03
CA LEU A 418 2.22 -10.34 -26.85
C LEU A 418 3.74 -10.48 -26.72
N LYS A 419 4.29 -11.66 -27.05
CA LYS A 419 5.73 -11.95 -26.96
C LYS A 419 6.56 -11.35 -28.10
N THR A 420 6.00 -11.28 -29.31
CA THR A 420 6.80 -11.03 -30.52
C THR A 420 6.60 -9.64 -31.12
N LYS A 421 5.52 -8.93 -30.79
CA LYS A 421 5.17 -7.64 -31.40
C LYS A 421 5.44 -6.48 -30.43
N ASP A 422 6.11 -5.46 -30.91
CA ASP A 422 6.33 -4.22 -30.13
C ASP A 422 5.13 -3.26 -30.25
N ASN A 423 4.55 -3.20 -31.43
CA ASN A 423 3.31 -2.47 -31.71
C ASN A 423 2.54 -3.27 -32.76
N TYR A 424 1.62 -4.09 -32.32
CA TYR A 424 0.76 -4.87 -33.20
C TYR A 424 -0.62 -4.22 -33.24
N ALA A 425 -0.86 -3.45 -34.29
CA ALA A 425 -2.16 -2.87 -34.55
C ALA A 425 -2.41 -3.00 -36.05
N PRO A 426 -2.98 -4.11 -36.55
CA PRO A 426 -3.27 -4.33 -37.97
C PRO A 426 -4.14 -3.22 -38.54
N ARG A 427 -5.07 -2.72 -37.76
CA ARG A 427 -5.77 -1.43 -37.91
C ARG A 427 -5.86 -0.79 -36.55
N ASN A 428 -5.29 0.40 -36.38
CA ASN A 428 -5.34 1.16 -35.12
C ASN A 428 -6.47 2.19 -35.18
N PRO A 429 -7.73 1.80 -34.90
CA PRO A 429 -8.87 2.71 -34.98
C PRO A 429 -8.89 3.70 -33.81
N PHE A 430 -8.05 3.50 -32.78
CA PHE A 430 -8.00 4.31 -31.56
C PHE A 430 -6.87 5.33 -31.52
N GLY A 431 -5.99 5.34 -32.54
CA GLY A 431 -4.81 6.22 -32.55
C GLY A 431 -3.81 5.90 -31.43
N ILE A 432 -3.72 4.63 -31.00
CA ILE A 432 -2.77 4.20 -29.98
C ILE A 432 -1.38 4.12 -30.58
N ASP A 433 -0.55 5.10 -30.32
CA ASP A 433 0.78 5.19 -30.92
C ASP A 433 1.80 4.21 -30.32
N LYS A 434 1.54 3.69 -29.12
CA LYS A 434 2.45 2.79 -28.38
C LYS A 434 1.67 1.69 -27.68
N GLY A 435 2.21 0.46 -27.72
CA GLY A 435 1.67 -0.71 -27.03
C GLY A 435 1.15 -1.79 -27.97
N VAL A 436 0.93 -2.96 -27.42
CA VAL A 436 0.42 -4.11 -28.17
C VAL A 436 -1.10 -4.09 -28.13
N ILE A 437 -1.73 -4.30 -29.29
CA ILE A 437 -3.18 -4.43 -29.43
C ILE A 437 -3.48 -5.87 -29.81
N VAL A 438 -4.27 -6.56 -28.98
CA VAL A 438 -4.82 -7.88 -29.27
C VAL A 438 -6.19 -7.69 -29.92
N PRO A 439 -6.43 -8.22 -31.14
CA PRO A 439 -7.66 -7.97 -31.88
C PRO A 439 -8.84 -8.84 -31.42
N SER A 440 -8.89 -9.23 -30.14
CA SER A 440 -9.98 -9.95 -29.51
C SER A 440 -9.97 -9.75 -28.01
N SER A 441 -11.14 -9.84 -27.40
CA SER A 441 -11.30 -9.89 -25.92
C SER A 441 -11.71 -11.27 -25.41
N ILE A 442 -11.94 -12.23 -26.30
CA ILE A 442 -12.32 -13.60 -25.95
C ILE A 442 -11.24 -14.56 -26.40
N PHE A 443 -10.57 -15.19 -25.43
CA PHE A 443 -9.50 -16.15 -25.70
C PHE A 443 -9.97 -17.57 -25.41
N LYS A 444 -9.55 -18.50 -26.23
CA LYS A 444 -9.91 -19.93 -26.10
C LYS A 444 -8.65 -20.76 -25.93
N MET A 445 -8.70 -21.69 -24.99
CA MET A 445 -7.66 -22.69 -24.76
C MET A 445 -8.29 -24.08 -24.88
N PRO A 446 -7.94 -24.88 -25.90
CA PRO A 446 -8.48 -26.24 -26.06
C PRO A 446 -8.00 -27.18 -24.95
N ILE A 447 -8.85 -28.10 -24.54
CA ILE A 447 -8.57 -29.14 -23.54
C ILE A 447 -8.52 -30.48 -24.22
N ASP A 448 -7.50 -31.28 -23.95
CA ASP A 448 -7.43 -32.67 -24.36
C ASP A 448 -8.29 -33.54 -23.41
N GLU A 449 -9.51 -33.83 -23.82
CA GLU A 449 -10.46 -34.61 -23.03
C GLU A 449 -9.95 -36.03 -22.66
N SER A 450 -8.98 -36.57 -23.40
CA SER A 450 -8.43 -37.90 -23.14
C SER A 450 -7.55 -37.94 -21.90
N LYS A 451 -7.04 -36.73 -21.46
CA LYS A 451 -6.13 -36.56 -20.33
C LYS A 451 -6.83 -36.06 -19.05
N VAL A 452 -8.12 -35.77 -19.14
CA VAL A 452 -8.91 -35.33 -18.00
C VAL A 452 -9.32 -36.49 -17.12
N ASP A 453 -9.01 -36.47 -15.82
CA ASP A 453 -9.52 -37.46 -14.85
C ASP A 453 -11.01 -37.22 -14.60
N ARG A 454 -11.82 -38.05 -15.27
CA ARG A 454 -13.30 -38.02 -15.18
C ARG A 454 -13.83 -38.38 -13.79
N ASN A 455 -13.06 -39.10 -12.98
CA ASN A 455 -13.47 -39.47 -11.63
C ASN A 455 -13.34 -38.31 -10.64
N ALA A 456 -12.43 -37.39 -10.90
CA ALA A 456 -12.22 -36.21 -10.07
C ALA A 456 -13.25 -35.10 -10.31
N LEU A 457 -13.88 -35.02 -11.48
CA LEU A 457 -14.68 -33.90 -11.93
C LEU A 457 -16.17 -33.93 -11.60
N GLY A 458 -16.76 -35.11 -11.32
CA GLY A 458 -18.21 -35.22 -11.05
C GLY A 458 -19.13 -34.65 -12.16
N SER A 459 -18.57 -34.09 -13.24
CA SER A 459 -19.28 -33.49 -14.38
C SER A 459 -18.54 -33.77 -15.69
N GLN A 460 -19.23 -33.59 -16.84
CA GLN A 460 -18.59 -33.70 -18.15
C GLN A 460 -17.49 -32.64 -18.31
N PRO A 461 -16.28 -33.02 -18.75
CA PRO A 461 -15.21 -32.05 -19.00
C PRO A 461 -15.60 -31.07 -20.11
N LYS A 462 -15.22 -29.80 -19.97
CA LYS A 462 -15.35 -28.81 -21.04
C LYS A 462 -14.32 -29.12 -22.12
N LYS A 463 -14.67 -28.89 -23.38
CA LYS A 463 -13.73 -29.05 -24.52
C LYS A 463 -12.72 -27.93 -24.63
N GLU A 464 -13.06 -26.79 -24.06
CA GLU A 464 -12.22 -25.59 -24.08
C GLU A 464 -12.46 -24.74 -22.84
N PHE A 465 -11.41 -24.01 -22.37
CA PHE A 465 -11.55 -22.87 -21.50
C PHE A 465 -11.76 -21.63 -22.33
N VAL A 466 -12.69 -20.78 -21.92
CA VAL A 466 -12.98 -19.49 -22.56
C VAL A 466 -12.73 -18.39 -21.54
N PHE A 467 -11.83 -17.46 -21.87
CA PHE A 467 -11.50 -16.31 -21.06
C PHE A 467 -12.10 -15.06 -21.73
N ASN A 468 -13.03 -14.39 -21.06
CA ASN A 468 -13.51 -13.08 -21.48
C ASN A 468 -12.78 -12.01 -20.66
N VAL A 469 -11.82 -11.31 -21.28
CA VAL A 469 -10.96 -10.33 -20.62
C VAL A 469 -11.34 -8.88 -20.93
N GLY A 470 -12.37 -8.67 -21.76
CA GLY A 470 -12.64 -7.35 -22.36
C GLY A 470 -13.81 -6.55 -21.82
N ASP A 471 -14.73 -7.17 -21.09
CA ASP A 471 -16.03 -6.54 -20.82
C ASP A 471 -15.96 -5.29 -19.89
N ASN A 472 -14.86 -5.06 -19.18
CA ASN A 472 -14.77 -3.94 -18.23
C ASN A 472 -13.44 -3.17 -18.18
N LYS A 473 -12.38 -3.54 -18.90
CA LYS A 473 -11.03 -3.00 -18.62
C LYS A 473 -10.27 -2.40 -19.80
N GLY A 474 -10.70 -2.56 -21.04
CA GLY A 474 -9.98 -2.05 -22.23
C GLY A 474 -8.55 -2.58 -22.41
N GLY A 475 -8.07 -3.46 -21.52
CA GLY A 475 -6.73 -4.02 -21.58
C GLY A 475 -6.44 -5.05 -20.49
N ILE A 476 -5.34 -5.77 -20.68
CA ILE A 476 -4.77 -6.72 -19.73
C ILE A 476 -3.41 -6.22 -19.24
N TYR A 477 -3.12 -6.43 -17.96
CA TYR A 477 -1.86 -6.03 -17.34
C TYR A 477 -0.84 -7.18 -17.33
N ARG A 478 0.41 -6.87 -17.03
CA ARG A 478 1.51 -7.84 -16.98
C ARG A 478 1.17 -9.07 -16.16
N GLN A 479 0.64 -8.91 -14.95
CA GLN A 479 0.23 -10.02 -14.10
C GLN A 479 -0.74 -10.96 -14.80
N GLU A 480 -1.74 -10.44 -15.51
CA GLU A 480 -2.74 -11.23 -16.23
C GLU A 480 -2.10 -11.93 -17.43
N MET A 481 -1.21 -11.26 -18.17
CA MET A 481 -0.48 -11.87 -19.26
C MET A 481 0.41 -13.04 -18.79
N MET A 482 1.07 -12.90 -17.63
CA MET A 482 1.88 -13.96 -17.03
C MET A 482 1.02 -15.14 -16.57
N ILE A 483 -0.18 -14.88 -16.00
CA ILE A 483 -1.13 -15.94 -15.64
C ILE A 483 -1.59 -16.70 -16.88
N LEU A 484 -1.97 -16.00 -17.94
CA LEU A 484 -2.39 -16.62 -19.21
C LEU A 484 -1.27 -17.47 -19.82
N GLU A 485 -0.03 -16.99 -19.77
CA GLU A 485 1.15 -17.75 -20.20
C GLU A 485 1.34 -19.02 -19.38
N MET A 486 1.29 -18.92 -18.05
CA MET A 486 1.42 -20.09 -17.18
C MET A 486 0.31 -21.12 -17.45
N LEU A 487 -0.94 -20.68 -17.56
CA LEU A 487 -2.07 -21.55 -17.87
C LEU A 487 -1.88 -22.25 -19.21
N ASN A 488 -1.46 -21.53 -20.25
CA ASN A 488 -1.22 -22.09 -21.57
C ASN A 488 -0.10 -23.15 -21.56
N ASN A 489 1.00 -22.86 -20.88
CA ASN A 489 2.15 -23.78 -20.82
C ASN A 489 1.86 -25.00 -19.93
N ILE A 490 1.10 -24.84 -18.85
CA ILE A 490 0.64 -25.96 -18.02
C ILE A 490 -0.36 -26.85 -18.80
N ASN A 491 -1.24 -26.24 -19.58
CA ASN A 491 -2.14 -27.01 -20.46
C ASN A 491 -1.37 -27.82 -21.51
N LYS A 492 -0.31 -27.25 -22.10
CA LYS A 492 0.59 -27.96 -23.02
C LYS A 492 1.36 -29.10 -22.37
N ASP A 493 1.64 -28.98 -21.06
CA ASP A 493 2.31 -30.03 -20.25
C ASP A 493 1.31 -30.95 -19.53
N ASP A 494 0.10 -31.06 -20.06
CA ASP A 494 -0.93 -32.00 -19.60
C ASP A 494 -1.34 -31.81 -18.14
N TRP A 495 -1.33 -30.58 -17.65
CA TRP A 495 -1.73 -30.21 -16.28
C TRP A 495 -0.97 -30.98 -15.18
N LYS A 496 0.27 -31.35 -15.43
CA LYS A 496 1.11 -32.06 -14.45
C LYS A 496 1.40 -31.24 -13.20
N ARG A 497 1.20 -29.94 -13.25
CA ARG A 497 1.40 -29.01 -12.15
C ARG A 497 0.09 -28.35 -11.76
N ALA A 498 -0.39 -28.65 -10.56
CA ALA A 498 -1.65 -28.12 -10.06
C ALA A 498 -1.56 -26.62 -9.73
N ILE A 499 -2.69 -25.92 -9.86
CA ILE A 499 -2.84 -24.50 -9.57
C ILE A 499 -3.90 -24.32 -8.50
N TYR A 500 -3.57 -23.51 -7.50
CA TYR A 500 -4.46 -23.11 -6.42
C TYR A 500 -4.57 -21.60 -6.33
N TYR A 501 -5.71 -21.13 -5.82
CA TYR A 501 -5.96 -19.72 -5.56
C TYR A 501 -6.24 -19.52 -4.07
N ALA A 502 -5.64 -18.49 -3.48
CA ALA A 502 -5.92 -18.11 -2.11
C ALA A 502 -7.29 -17.43 -1.97
N VAL A 503 -7.79 -17.36 -0.74
CA VAL A 503 -9.15 -16.87 -0.43
C VAL A 503 -9.37 -15.41 -0.82
N THR A 504 -8.33 -14.60 -0.89
CA THR A 504 -8.43 -13.16 -1.18
C THR A 504 -8.36 -12.81 -2.66
N ILE A 505 -8.39 -13.81 -3.55
CA ILE A 505 -8.39 -13.61 -5.01
C ILE A 505 -9.80 -13.63 -5.57
#